data_a566b8a8e8491f2daea21bd6cd6ee3f5
#
_entry.id   a566b8a8e8491f2daea21bd6cd6ee3f5
#
_cell.length_a   1.000
_cell.length_b   1.000
_cell.length_c   1.000
_cell.angle_alpha   90.00
_cell.angle_beta   90.00
_cell.angle_gamma   90.00
#
_symmetry.space_group_name_H-M   'P 1'
#
loop_
_entity.id
_entity.type
_entity.pdbx_description
1 polymer ?
#
loop_
_entity_poly.entity_id
_entity_poly.type
_entity_poly.pdbx_seq_one_letter_code
_entity_poly.pdbx_strand_id
1 'polypeptide(L)'
;KYDLKKIFQFEKFIKKNQRLFSDYSYYTNLCGYLKKIEIESASIKDYYDHLNVNYFSNFIISKYLIKSMVKRKFGRILFTSSIGTKFGGADNTFIYSTSKYLNEFFPRIYKSSAKNNVLINTLQIGLTKTKMNLIDKKKNLKKRVNLIPLRRMAKPSEVANYIYFLLSENNTLISNQTLNISGGE
;
A
#
# COMPACT_ATOMS: atom_id res chain seq x y z
N LYS A 1 -7.30 -15.05 -11.32
CA LYS A 1 -7.85 -13.91 -10.55
C LYS A 1 -8.27 -14.42 -9.17
N TYR A 2 -7.81 -13.78 -8.11
CA TYR A 2 -8.15 -14.11 -6.72
C TYR A 2 -8.89 -12.96 -6.05
N ASP A 3 -9.88 -13.29 -5.22
CA ASP A 3 -10.48 -12.35 -4.30
C ASP A 3 -9.61 -12.29 -3.03
N LEU A 4 -8.91 -11.18 -2.82
CA LEU A 4 -8.01 -11.00 -1.69
C LEU A 4 -8.73 -10.97 -0.33
N LYS A 5 -10.06 -10.83 -0.28
CA LYS A 5 -10.82 -11.02 0.95
C LYS A 5 -10.76 -12.47 1.45
N LYS A 6 -10.58 -13.43 0.53
CA LYS A 6 -10.39 -14.85 0.84
C LYS A 6 -8.91 -15.17 1.08
N ILE A 7 -8.32 -14.51 2.05
CA ILE A 7 -6.86 -14.44 2.26
C ILE A 7 -6.19 -15.81 2.42
N PHE A 8 -6.82 -16.78 3.09
CA PHE A 8 -6.28 -18.13 3.26
C PHE A 8 -6.18 -18.89 1.94
N GLN A 9 -7.16 -18.70 1.03
CA GLN A 9 -7.09 -19.30 -0.31
C GLN A 9 -5.95 -18.66 -1.12
N PHE A 10 -5.77 -17.34 -0.98
CA PHE A 10 -4.66 -16.62 -1.60
C PHE A 10 -3.31 -17.11 -1.07
N GLU A 11 -3.15 -17.25 0.24
CA GLU A 11 -1.92 -17.77 0.85
C GLU A 11 -1.59 -19.19 0.35
N LYS A 12 -2.60 -20.09 0.31
CA LYS A 12 -2.45 -21.44 -0.22
C LYS A 12 -1.97 -21.43 -1.68
N PHE A 13 -2.53 -20.53 -2.51
CA PHE A 13 -2.09 -20.35 -3.89
C PHE A 13 -0.64 -19.89 -3.97
N ILE A 14 -0.27 -18.85 -3.23
CA ILE A 14 1.10 -18.32 -3.22
C ILE A 14 2.09 -19.41 -2.76
N LYS A 15 1.78 -20.13 -1.69
CA LYS A 15 2.60 -21.24 -1.18
C LYS A 15 2.81 -22.33 -2.22
N LYS A 16 1.75 -22.75 -2.93
CA LYS A 16 1.83 -23.75 -4.01
C LYS A 16 2.71 -23.28 -5.18
N ASN A 17 2.70 -21.99 -5.46
CA ASN A 17 3.36 -21.40 -6.61
C ASN A 17 4.60 -20.56 -6.23
N GLN A 18 5.18 -20.78 -5.05
CA GLN A 18 6.27 -19.95 -4.52
C GLN A 18 7.49 -19.84 -5.46
N ARG A 19 7.75 -20.86 -6.28
CA ARG A 19 8.83 -20.83 -7.28
C ARG A 19 8.65 -19.72 -8.32
N LEU A 20 7.39 -19.39 -8.67
CA LEU A 20 7.10 -18.30 -9.62
C LEU A 20 7.51 -16.92 -9.07
N PHE A 21 7.65 -16.80 -7.75
CA PHE A 21 8.03 -15.53 -7.11
C PHE A 21 9.53 -15.42 -6.85
N SER A 22 10.31 -16.50 -7.11
CA SER A 22 11.74 -16.53 -6.82
C SER A 22 12.55 -15.54 -7.66
N ASP A 23 12.07 -15.21 -8.85
CA ASP A 23 12.83 -14.43 -9.85
C ASP A 23 12.40 -12.96 -9.92
N TYR A 24 11.32 -12.59 -9.20
CA TYR A 24 10.88 -11.19 -9.17
C TYR A 24 11.81 -10.33 -8.31
N SER A 25 12.21 -9.20 -8.89
CA SER A 25 13.07 -8.20 -8.25
C SER A 25 12.31 -6.94 -7.83
N TYR A 26 11.11 -6.75 -8.34
CA TYR A 26 10.28 -5.56 -8.10
C TYR A 26 8.88 -5.97 -7.66
N TYR A 27 8.37 -5.29 -6.63
CA TYR A 27 7.01 -5.53 -6.17
C TYR A 27 6.33 -4.26 -5.67
N THR A 28 5.14 -4.02 -6.16
CA THR A 28 4.18 -3.09 -5.55
C THR A 28 2.76 -3.65 -5.65
N ASN A 29 1.94 -3.33 -4.67
CA ASN A 29 0.53 -3.69 -4.67
C ASN A 29 -0.33 -2.42 -4.64
N LEU A 30 -1.07 -2.20 -5.70
CA LEU A 30 -2.01 -1.09 -5.85
C LEU A 30 -3.45 -1.50 -5.56
N CYS A 31 -3.69 -2.75 -5.16
CA CYS A 31 -5.01 -3.17 -4.72
C CYS A 31 -5.39 -2.43 -3.43
N GLY A 32 -6.62 -1.98 -3.38
CA GLY A 32 -7.16 -1.32 -2.20
C GLY A 32 -8.65 -1.62 -2.05
N TYR A 33 -9.06 -1.87 -0.82
CA TYR A 33 -10.45 -2.01 -0.45
C TYR A 33 -10.81 -0.93 0.55
N LEU A 34 -11.84 -0.16 0.23
CA LEU A 34 -12.41 0.87 1.08
C LEU A 34 -13.93 0.71 1.08
N LYS A 35 -14.50 0.42 2.24
CA LYS A 35 -15.92 0.51 2.56
C LYS A 35 -16.07 1.55 3.66
N LYS A 36 -16.95 2.51 3.47
CA LYS A 36 -17.29 3.49 4.51
C LYS A 36 -18.24 2.85 5.51
N ILE A 37 -17.90 2.92 6.78
CA ILE A 37 -18.64 2.25 7.85
C ILE A 37 -18.57 3.14 9.10
N GLU A 38 -19.73 3.51 9.63
CA GLU A 38 -19.80 4.20 10.93
C GLU A 38 -19.39 3.21 12.04
N ILE A 39 -18.81 3.74 13.14
CA ILE A 39 -18.22 2.90 14.18
C ILE A 39 -19.24 1.97 14.82
N GLU A 40 -20.47 2.43 15.02
CA GLU A 40 -21.56 1.68 15.64
C GLU A 40 -22.01 0.50 14.77
N SER A 41 -21.81 0.59 13.46
CA SER A 41 -22.18 -0.45 12.47
C SER A 41 -21.01 -1.33 12.07
N ALA A 42 -19.82 -1.06 12.57
CA ALA A 42 -18.61 -1.78 12.19
C ALA A 42 -18.58 -3.18 12.80
N SER A 43 -18.34 -4.18 11.98
CA SER A 43 -18.17 -5.56 12.39
C SER A 43 -16.70 -6.03 12.29
N ILE A 44 -16.37 -7.07 13.03
CA ILE A 44 -15.05 -7.73 12.90
C ILE A 44 -14.79 -8.19 11.47
N LYS A 45 -15.85 -8.61 10.76
CA LYS A 45 -15.73 -8.98 9.33
C LYS A 45 -15.29 -7.80 8.48
N ASP A 46 -15.76 -6.59 8.76
CA ASP A 46 -15.34 -5.40 8.02
C ASP A 46 -13.86 -5.10 8.24
N TYR A 47 -13.35 -5.31 9.46
CA TYR A 47 -11.92 -5.24 9.75
C TYR A 47 -11.11 -6.27 8.95
N TYR A 48 -11.53 -7.54 9.00
CA TYR A 48 -10.84 -8.59 8.24
C TYR A 48 -10.83 -8.32 6.74
N ASP A 49 -11.96 -7.90 6.16
CA ASP A 49 -12.02 -7.58 4.72
C ASP A 49 -11.00 -6.50 4.33
N HIS A 50 -10.85 -5.45 5.16
CA HIS A 50 -9.87 -4.40 4.92
C HIS A 50 -8.43 -4.90 5.15
N LEU A 51 -8.17 -5.60 6.25
CA LEU A 51 -6.84 -6.13 6.56
C LEU A 51 -6.38 -7.13 5.49
N ASN A 52 -7.27 -8.02 5.06
CA ASN A 52 -6.96 -9.03 4.06
C ASN A 52 -6.47 -8.41 2.76
N VAL A 53 -7.21 -7.40 2.25
CA VAL A 53 -6.88 -6.76 0.98
C VAL A 53 -5.72 -5.78 1.12
N ASN A 54 -5.75 -4.92 2.16
CA ASN A 54 -4.84 -3.78 2.23
C ASN A 54 -3.50 -4.10 2.90
N TYR A 55 -3.41 -5.17 3.72
CA TYR A 55 -2.21 -5.52 4.48
C TYR A 55 -1.77 -6.98 4.32
N PHE A 56 -2.61 -7.97 4.66
CA PHE A 56 -2.18 -9.37 4.64
C PHE A 56 -1.76 -9.87 3.26
N SER A 57 -2.37 -9.36 2.18
CA SER A 57 -1.92 -9.67 0.82
C SER A 57 -0.47 -9.25 0.59
N ASN A 58 -0.06 -8.09 1.09
CA ASN A 58 1.32 -7.60 1.02
C ASN A 58 2.26 -8.47 1.87
N PHE A 59 1.85 -8.79 3.09
CA PHE A 59 2.62 -9.65 3.99
C PHE A 59 2.89 -11.02 3.37
N ILE A 60 1.87 -11.68 2.82
CA ILE A 60 1.99 -13.01 2.22
C ILE A 60 2.98 -12.99 1.05
N ILE A 61 2.87 -12.02 0.15
CA ILE A 61 3.77 -11.95 -1.01
C ILE A 61 5.19 -11.59 -0.58
N SER A 62 5.37 -10.58 0.27
CA SER A 62 6.69 -10.13 0.72
C SER A 62 7.47 -11.22 1.45
N LYS A 63 6.80 -12.08 2.22
CA LYS A 63 7.39 -13.25 2.89
C LYS A 63 8.19 -14.15 1.93
N TYR A 64 7.70 -14.35 0.72
CA TYR A 64 8.37 -15.18 -0.28
C TYR A 64 9.39 -14.39 -1.11
N LEU A 65 9.10 -13.14 -1.44
CA LEU A 65 9.97 -12.29 -2.24
C LEU A 65 11.26 -11.92 -1.50
N ILE A 66 11.17 -11.47 -0.25
CA ILE A 66 12.33 -10.97 0.50
C ILE A 66 13.43 -12.03 0.57
N LYS A 67 13.07 -13.29 0.86
CA LYS A 67 14.05 -14.38 0.96
C LYS A 67 14.86 -14.55 -0.34
N SER A 68 14.20 -14.53 -1.49
CA SER A 68 14.87 -14.72 -2.78
C SER A 68 15.60 -13.45 -3.23
N MET A 69 15.05 -12.26 -2.97
CA MET A 69 15.72 -10.99 -3.24
C MET A 69 17.02 -10.86 -2.42
N VAL A 70 17.00 -11.21 -1.13
CA VAL A 70 18.20 -11.22 -0.27
C VAL A 70 19.26 -12.16 -0.82
N LYS A 71 18.88 -13.37 -1.27
CA LYS A 71 19.82 -14.34 -1.89
C LYS A 71 20.46 -13.77 -3.16
N ARG A 72 19.70 -13.06 -3.98
CA ARG A 72 20.20 -12.43 -5.22
C ARG A 72 20.90 -11.08 -4.99
N LYS A 73 20.88 -10.56 -3.75
CA LYS A 73 21.43 -9.26 -3.36
C LYS A 73 20.82 -8.08 -4.15
N PHE A 74 19.54 -8.21 -4.50
CA PHE A 74 18.79 -7.15 -5.14
C PHE A 74 17.28 -7.32 -4.96
N GLY A 75 16.58 -6.23 -4.64
CA GLY A 75 15.12 -6.16 -4.60
C GLY A 75 14.59 -4.77 -4.27
N ARG A 76 13.41 -4.46 -4.81
CA ARG A 76 12.67 -3.21 -4.52
C ARG A 76 11.24 -3.57 -4.20
N ILE A 77 10.81 -3.23 -3.00
CA ILE A 77 9.43 -3.44 -2.54
C ILE A 77 8.85 -2.09 -2.14
N LEU A 78 7.68 -1.80 -2.68
CA LEU A 78 6.94 -0.59 -2.34
C LEU A 78 5.52 -0.96 -1.93
N PHE A 79 5.22 -0.78 -0.66
CA PHE A 79 3.86 -0.86 -0.15
C PHE A 79 3.11 0.45 -0.39
N THR A 80 1.80 0.38 -0.45
CA THR A 80 0.97 1.57 -0.57
C THR A 80 0.15 1.81 0.68
N SER A 81 0.25 3.01 1.20
CA SER A 81 -0.58 3.55 2.27
C SER A 81 -1.46 4.69 1.74
N SER A 82 -1.97 5.50 2.60
CA SER A 82 -2.86 6.62 2.29
C SER A 82 -2.53 7.82 3.15
N ILE A 83 -2.64 9.00 2.60
CA ILE A 83 -2.56 10.24 3.40
C ILE A 83 -3.56 10.27 4.55
N GLY A 84 -4.66 9.53 4.44
CA GLY A 84 -5.64 9.38 5.51
C GLY A 84 -5.08 8.83 6.81
N THR A 85 -3.97 8.06 6.76
CA THR A 85 -3.33 7.52 7.98
C THR A 85 -2.77 8.63 8.87
N LYS A 86 -2.26 9.71 8.27
CA LYS A 86 -1.74 10.89 8.98
C LYS A 86 -2.79 11.57 9.87
N PHE A 87 -4.07 11.44 9.49
CA PHE A 87 -5.20 12.10 10.16
C PHE A 87 -6.11 11.10 10.90
N GLY A 88 -5.74 9.84 11.03
CA GLY A 88 -6.59 8.79 11.60
C GLY A 88 -7.76 8.35 10.71
N GLY A 89 -7.86 8.90 9.50
CA GLY A 89 -9.02 8.73 8.61
C GLY A 89 -10.12 9.77 8.87
N ALA A 90 -11.27 9.57 8.22
CA ALA A 90 -12.53 10.21 8.59
C ALA A 90 -13.35 9.23 9.45
N ASP A 91 -14.40 9.71 10.12
CA ASP A 91 -15.22 8.93 11.06
C ASP A 91 -15.67 7.59 10.50
N ASN A 92 -15.95 7.51 9.21
CA ASN A 92 -16.38 6.27 8.54
C ASN A 92 -15.30 5.62 7.66
N THR A 93 -14.03 6.02 7.78
CA THR A 93 -12.91 5.40 7.06
C THR A 93 -11.77 4.95 7.97
N PHE A 94 -12.02 4.91 9.28
CA PHE A 94 -11.00 4.54 10.28
C PHE A 94 -10.46 3.12 10.08
N ILE A 95 -11.31 2.13 9.74
CA ILE A 95 -10.86 0.76 9.45
C ILE A 95 -9.93 0.73 8.24
N TYR A 96 -10.28 1.47 7.18
CA TYR A 96 -9.41 1.61 6.01
C TYR A 96 -8.05 2.21 6.40
N SER A 97 -8.08 3.32 7.14
CA SER A 97 -6.86 4.01 7.56
C SER A 97 -5.99 3.12 8.45
N THR A 98 -6.58 2.40 9.42
CA THR A 98 -5.86 1.42 10.23
C THR A 98 -5.21 0.34 9.37
N SER A 99 -5.95 -0.24 8.41
CA SER A 99 -5.41 -1.29 7.54
C SER A 99 -4.28 -0.81 6.63
N LYS A 100 -4.30 0.46 6.23
CA LYS A 100 -3.23 1.09 5.44
C LYS A 100 -2.03 1.47 6.29
N TYR A 101 -2.26 1.92 7.53
CA TYR A 101 -1.21 2.29 8.47
C TYR A 101 -0.26 1.13 8.79
N LEU A 102 -0.75 -0.11 8.84
CA LEU A 102 0.08 -1.28 9.07
C LEU A 102 1.20 -1.47 8.03
N ASN A 103 1.05 -0.94 6.81
CA ASN A 103 2.11 -0.95 5.82
C ASN A 103 3.22 0.08 6.10
N GLU A 104 3.04 0.98 7.06
CA GLU A 104 4.04 1.99 7.45
C GLU A 104 4.97 1.50 8.56
N PHE A 105 4.65 0.35 9.15
CA PHE A 105 5.51 -0.29 10.13
C PHE A 105 6.58 -1.14 9.43
N PHE A 106 7.84 -0.84 9.73
CA PHE A 106 9.00 -1.58 9.20
C PHE A 106 9.58 -2.50 10.27
N PRO A 107 9.24 -3.78 10.26
CA PRO A 107 9.83 -4.75 11.18
C PRO A 107 11.34 -4.89 10.92
N ARG A 108 12.07 -5.34 11.94
CA ARG A 108 13.54 -5.47 11.86
C ARG A 108 14.02 -6.26 10.65
N ILE A 109 13.25 -7.29 10.23
CA ILE A 109 13.60 -8.10 9.05
C ILE A 109 13.63 -7.25 7.76
N TYR A 110 12.76 -6.24 7.61
CA TYR A 110 12.79 -5.34 6.47
C TYR A 110 14.02 -4.42 6.52
N LYS A 111 14.32 -3.89 7.70
CA LYS A 111 15.51 -3.04 7.90
C LYS A 111 16.79 -3.82 7.61
N SER A 112 16.91 -5.05 8.09
CA SER A 112 18.10 -5.87 7.89
C SER A 112 18.28 -6.34 6.44
N SER A 113 17.23 -6.38 5.62
CA SER A 113 17.32 -6.76 4.21
C SER A 113 18.07 -5.73 3.37
N ALA A 114 18.12 -4.47 3.81
CA ALA A 114 18.79 -3.36 3.10
C ALA A 114 20.30 -3.63 2.90
N LYS A 115 20.97 -4.31 3.83
CA LYS A 115 22.38 -4.72 3.68
C LYS A 115 22.64 -5.63 2.46
N ASN A 116 21.59 -6.25 1.92
CA ASN A 116 21.64 -7.06 0.71
C ASN A 116 21.02 -6.33 -0.49
N ASN A 117 20.98 -5.01 -0.46
CA ASN A 117 20.39 -4.17 -1.51
C ASN A 117 18.90 -4.49 -1.80
N VAL A 118 18.16 -4.94 -0.77
CA VAL A 118 16.71 -5.11 -0.83
C VAL A 118 16.07 -3.93 -0.10
N LEU A 119 15.60 -2.95 -0.86
CA LEU A 119 15.06 -1.71 -0.34
C LEU A 119 13.53 -1.79 -0.28
N ILE A 120 12.99 -1.54 0.91
CA ILE A 120 11.55 -1.67 1.19
C ILE A 120 11.05 -0.33 1.71
N ASN A 121 10.03 0.22 1.04
CA ASN A 121 9.44 1.51 1.40
C ASN A 121 7.92 1.44 1.37
N THR A 122 7.30 2.48 1.91
CA THR A 122 5.86 2.69 1.83
C THR A 122 5.56 4.06 1.24
N LEU A 123 4.58 4.12 0.34
CA LEU A 123 4.12 5.36 -0.28
C LEU A 123 2.74 5.72 0.26
N GLN A 124 2.65 6.82 1.02
CA GLN A 124 1.39 7.46 1.38
C GLN A 124 0.86 8.24 0.18
N ILE A 125 -0.24 7.76 -0.39
CA ILE A 125 -0.83 8.35 -1.58
C ILE A 125 -1.97 9.28 -1.17
N GLY A 126 -1.90 10.51 -1.63
CA GLY A 126 -2.93 11.52 -1.47
C GLY A 126 -4.13 11.35 -2.39
N LEU A 127 -5.02 12.33 -2.40
CA LEU A 127 -6.20 12.33 -3.24
C LEU A 127 -5.81 12.30 -4.73
N THR A 128 -6.07 11.17 -5.38
CA THR A 128 -5.70 10.91 -6.78
C THR A 128 -6.95 10.76 -7.66
N LYS A 129 -6.91 11.24 -8.89
CA LYS A 129 -8.01 11.20 -9.87
C LYS A 129 -8.21 9.76 -10.40
N THR A 130 -8.86 8.92 -9.59
CA THR A 130 -9.14 7.51 -9.88
C THR A 130 -10.63 7.20 -9.67
N LYS A 131 -11.08 6.06 -10.17
CA LYS A 131 -12.46 5.58 -9.97
C LYS A 131 -12.87 5.57 -8.48
N MET A 132 -11.98 5.13 -7.58
CA MET A 132 -12.24 5.10 -6.13
C MET A 132 -12.63 6.47 -5.57
N ASN A 133 -12.07 7.55 -6.09
CA ASN A 133 -12.32 8.90 -5.62
C ASN A 133 -13.43 9.63 -6.40
N LEU A 134 -13.71 9.23 -7.64
CA LEU A 134 -14.65 9.92 -8.53
C LEU A 134 -16.07 9.35 -8.49
N ILE A 135 -16.24 8.06 -8.15
CA ILE A 135 -17.55 7.39 -8.14
C ILE A 135 -18.41 7.80 -6.96
N ASP A 136 -17.81 8.21 -5.85
CA ASP A 136 -18.56 8.60 -4.65
C ASP A 136 -19.21 10.00 -4.83
N LYS A 137 -20.42 10.00 -5.36
CA LYS A 137 -21.23 11.23 -5.57
C LYS A 137 -21.52 12.01 -4.29
N LYS A 138 -21.45 11.36 -3.10
CA LYS A 138 -21.66 12.03 -1.79
C LYS A 138 -20.41 12.76 -1.31
N LYS A 139 -19.25 12.53 -1.93
CA LYS A 139 -18.00 13.15 -1.56
C LYS A 139 -17.96 14.58 -2.05
N ASN A 140 -17.87 15.54 -1.14
CA ASN A 140 -17.61 16.92 -1.54
C ASN A 140 -16.15 17.08 -1.97
N LEU A 141 -15.87 16.73 -3.23
CA LEU A 141 -14.51 16.76 -3.79
C LEU A 141 -13.93 18.18 -3.79
N LYS A 142 -14.75 19.22 -4.00
CA LYS A 142 -14.29 20.62 -3.97
C LYS A 142 -13.77 20.99 -2.58
N LYS A 143 -14.52 20.65 -1.52
CA LYS A 143 -14.08 20.87 -0.13
C LYS A 143 -12.80 20.08 0.16
N ARG A 144 -12.72 18.82 -0.28
CA ARG A 144 -11.55 17.97 -0.06
C ARG A 144 -10.31 18.46 -0.81
N VAL A 145 -10.46 18.92 -2.05
CA VAL A 145 -9.37 19.51 -2.85
C VAL A 145 -8.85 20.81 -2.23
N ASN A 146 -9.73 21.59 -1.62
CA ASN A 146 -9.34 22.84 -0.94
C ASN A 146 -8.47 22.62 0.31
N LEU A 147 -8.41 21.40 0.85
CA LEU A 147 -7.49 21.05 1.94
C LEU A 147 -6.08 20.72 1.45
N ILE A 148 -5.93 20.44 0.15
CA ILE A 148 -4.62 20.16 -0.44
C ILE A 148 -3.91 21.49 -0.75
N PRO A 149 -2.69 21.76 -0.26
CA PRO A 149 -1.97 22.98 -0.56
C PRO A 149 -1.84 23.27 -2.06
N LEU A 150 -1.57 22.26 -2.89
CA LEU A 150 -1.53 22.42 -4.36
C LEU A 150 -2.90 22.58 -5.01
N ARG A 151 -4.02 22.59 -4.24
CA ARG A 151 -5.39 22.84 -4.70
C ARG A 151 -5.86 21.97 -5.86
N ARG A 152 -5.31 20.79 -6.01
CA ARG A 152 -5.70 19.83 -7.05
C ARG A 152 -5.49 18.37 -6.59
N MET A 153 -6.17 17.46 -7.27
CA MET A 153 -5.91 16.04 -7.16
C MET A 153 -4.61 15.67 -7.90
N ALA A 154 -3.90 14.66 -7.41
CA ALA A 154 -2.81 14.05 -8.17
C ALA A 154 -3.37 13.36 -9.43
N LYS A 155 -2.61 13.37 -10.52
CA LYS A 155 -2.85 12.51 -11.68
C LYS A 155 -2.29 11.12 -11.40
N PRO A 156 -2.92 10.03 -11.88
CA PRO A 156 -2.36 8.69 -11.74
C PRO A 156 -0.93 8.57 -12.25
N SER A 157 -0.58 9.28 -13.33
CA SER A 157 0.78 9.31 -13.89
C SER A 157 1.82 9.91 -12.94
N GLU A 158 1.45 10.92 -12.14
CA GLU A 158 2.37 11.52 -11.16
C GLU A 158 2.71 10.50 -10.06
N VAL A 159 1.71 9.74 -9.61
CA VAL A 159 1.91 8.65 -8.65
C VAL A 159 2.74 7.52 -9.26
N ALA A 160 2.43 7.14 -10.51
CA ALA A 160 3.15 6.08 -11.23
C ALA A 160 4.63 6.41 -11.44
N ASN A 161 4.97 7.65 -11.79
CA ASN A 161 6.36 8.09 -11.96
C ASN A 161 7.15 7.97 -10.66
N TYR A 162 6.52 8.29 -9.52
CA TYR A 162 7.19 8.18 -8.22
C TYR A 162 7.36 6.72 -7.79
N ILE A 163 6.35 5.87 -8.05
CA ILE A 163 6.43 4.42 -7.85
C ILE A 163 7.57 3.85 -8.71
N TYR A 164 7.64 4.23 -9.98
CA TYR A 164 8.69 3.79 -10.90
C TYR A 164 10.09 4.13 -10.37
N PHE A 165 10.30 5.36 -9.92
CA PHE A 165 11.58 5.77 -9.33
C PHE A 165 11.94 4.91 -8.11
N LEU A 166 11.02 4.75 -7.16
CA LEU A 166 11.29 4.00 -5.93
C LEU A 166 11.54 2.51 -6.17
N LEU A 167 10.98 1.95 -7.23
CA LEU A 167 11.18 0.57 -7.63
C LEU A 167 12.39 0.38 -8.57
N SER A 168 12.91 1.45 -9.18
CA SER A 168 14.01 1.37 -10.14
C SER A 168 15.37 1.17 -9.45
N GLU A 169 16.38 0.88 -10.25
CA GLU A 169 17.78 0.82 -9.83
C GLU A 169 18.34 2.21 -9.43
N ASN A 170 17.68 3.30 -9.88
CA ASN A 170 18.03 4.66 -9.49
C ASN A 170 17.78 4.94 -7.99
N ASN A 171 16.92 4.16 -7.35
CA ASN A 171 16.80 4.18 -5.90
C ASN A 171 17.92 3.36 -5.28
N THR A 172 18.96 4.01 -4.81
CA THR A 172 20.14 3.37 -4.20
C THR A 172 20.21 3.53 -2.68
N LEU A 173 19.45 4.47 -2.11
CA LEU A 173 19.59 4.86 -0.68
C LEU A 173 18.28 4.90 0.09
N ILE A 174 17.14 5.13 -0.58
CA ILE A 174 15.84 5.24 0.12
C ILE A 174 15.35 3.86 0.51
N SER A 175 15.36 3.57 1.82
CA SER A 175 14.89 2.31 2.39
C SER A 175 14.26 2.52 3.76
N ASN A 176 13.22 1.76 4.05
CA ASN A 176 12.45 1.80 5.29
C ASN A 176 11.87 3.19 5.60
N GLN A 177 11.45 3.87 4.54
CA GLN A 177 10.84 5.19 4.62
C GLN A 177 9.37 5.12 4.24
N THR A 178 8.56 5.88 4.97
CA THR A 178 7.20 6.23 4.56
C THR A 178 7.27 7.58 3.85
N LEU A 179 7.06 7.56 2.55
CA LEU A 179 7.16 8.73 1.68
C LEU A 179 5.76 9.22 1.32
N ASN A 180 5.60 10.54 1.19
CA ASN A 180 4.31 11.15 0.93
C ASN A 180 4.24 11.74 -0.48
N ILE A 181 3.15 11.45 -1.20
CA ILE A 181 2.80 12.10 -2.47
C ILE A 181 1.35 12.59 -2.38
N SER A 182 1.14 13.76 -1.79
CA SER A 182 -0.19 14.27 -1.46
C SER A 182 -0.42 15.75 -1.81
N GLY A 183 0.54 16.40 -2.44
CA GLY A 183 0.41 17.81 -2.80
C GLY A 183 0.54 18.77 -1.61
N GLY A 184 1.29 18.37 -0.56
CA GLY A 184 1.58 19.17 0.63
C GLY A 184 0.65 18.91 1.83
N GLU A 185 -0.25 17.92 1.73
CA GLU A 185 -1.14 17.50 2.82
C GLU A 185 -0.41 16.88 4.01
#